data_f37be7b1318373f05e63d0e0ad807b2d
#
_entry.id   f37be7b1318373f05e63d0e0ad807b2d
#
_cell.length_a   1.000
_cell.length_b   1.000
_cell.length_c   1.000
_cell.angle_alpha   90.00
_cell.angle_beta   90.00
_cell.angle_gamma   90.00
#
_symmetry.space_group_name_H-M   'P 1'
#
loop_
_entity.id
_entity.type
_entity.pdbx_description
1 polymer ?
#
loop_
_entity_poly.entity_id
_entity_poly.type
_entity_poly.pdbx_seq_one_letter_code
_entity_poly.pdbx_strand_id
1 'polypeptide(L)'
;MSSCTKSNKLEVEIIETSASGNKLTQLTEFPAAVKKVEISILPEKEFQVITGFGGSFTEASAYLLNQVSQENRNKILEAYFGESGARYSLTRTHLNSSDFSLGNYSYAPVEGDVELKHFSIEEDMDDIIPMIKDAKAISKDGFKIISSPWTAPPWMKDNNSWRGGKLLPEYYDTWALFFSKYFDAYRAEGIDIWGFTVENEPLGNDSNWESMHYTPQEMTDFVKNHLGPKLKTDGHDVKILGFDQNRDEQLKIWVDVMFSDEVARDYFDGTAVHWYASTIEYFPEALQYAYNKAPGKHLINTEACIDAQVPRWNDDAWYWSEEAKDWGWDWAPADQKHLHPKYVPVFRYARDIIGCLNNWVDGWVDWNMVLDRQGGPNWAKNWCVAPIIVDPEQDEVYMTPLYYALAHFSRYIRPGAVRIGFESTGENLMVTAARNPDGSIAVIVFNPGEEVKGIHLTLDKKLVDFAISGKAIQTILIKAT
;
A
#
# COMPACT_ATOMS: atom_id res chain seq x y z
N MET A 1 11.60 -33.60 43.93
CA MET A 1 11.71 -33.20 42.50
C MET A 1 10.35 -32.65 42.12
N SER A 2 10.24 -31.34 42.09
CA SER A 2 8.98 -30.67 41.65
C SER A 2 8.97 -30.68 40.12
N SER A 3 8.09 -31.48 39.53
CA SER A 3 7.87 -31.46 38.10
C SER A 3 7.18 -30.14 37.77
N CYS A 4 7.93 -29.19 37.22
CA CYS A 4 7.38 -28.02 36.62
C CYS A 4 6.58 -28.49 35.37
N THR A 5 5.28 -28.72 35.51
CA THR A 5 4.40 -28.90 34.36
C THR A 5 4.43 -27.60 33.54
N LYS A 6 5.17 -27.60 32.43
CA LYS A 6 5.10 -26.48 31.46
C LYS A 6 3.63 -26.30 31.08
N SER A 7 3.12 -25.12 31.31
CA SER A 7 1.77 -24.73 30.90
C SER A 7 1.60 -24.96 29.40
N ASN A 8 0.59 -25.73 29.00
CA ASN A 8 0.21 -25.90 27.58
C ASN A 8 -0.51 -24.68 27.00
N LYS A 9 -0.55 -23.58 27.73
CA LYS A 9 -1.24 -22.36 27.32
C LYS A 9 -0.29 -21.43 26.56
N LEU A 10 -0.72 -20.95 25.38
CA LEU A 10 -0.06 -19.85 24.66
C LEU A 10 -0.24 -18.54 25.42
N GLU A 11 0.83 -17.77 25.55
CA GLU A 11 0.77 -16.38 25.99
C GLU A 11 0.56 -15.50 24.77
N VAL A 12 -0.57 -14.80 24.72
CA VAL A 12 -0.99 -13.98 23.58
C VAL A 12 -1.53 -12.63 24.05
N GLU A 13 -1.36 -11.63 23.19
CA GLU A 13 -2.13 -10.40 23.23
C GLU A 13 -3.13 -10.45 22.07
N ILE A 14 -4.38 -10.09 22.32
CA ILE A 14 -5.44 -10.10 21.32
C ILE A 14 -5.99 -8.69 21.18
N ILE A 15 -5.91 -8.17 19.97
CA ILE A 15 -6.30 -6.81 19.61
C ILE A 15 -7.42 -6.89 18.58
N GLU A 16 -8.51 -6.15 18.79
CA GLU A 16 -9.67 -6.16 17.90
C GLU A 16 -10.04 -4.77 17.38
N THR A 17 -10.43 -4.72 16.13
CA THR A 17 -11.22 -3.64 15.52
C THR A 17 -12.51 -4.24 14.97
N SER A 18 -13.67 -3.69 15.32
CA SER A 18 -14.96 -4.30 14.97
C SER A 18 -16.07 -3.28 14.77
N ALA A 19 -17.11 -3.70 14.08
CA ALA A 19 -18.35 -2.93 13.91
C ALA A 19 -19.05 -2.59 15.25
N SER A 20 -18.74 -3.32 16.32
CA SER A 20 -19.25 -3.04 17.66
C SER A 20 -18.53 -1.91 18.38
N GLY A 21 -17.52 -1.29 17.75
CA GLY A 21 -16.84 -0.08 18.22
C GLY A 21 -15.43 -0.29 18.78
N ASN A 22 -14.89 -1.50 18.76
CA ASN A 22 -13.47 -1.71 19.10
C ASN A 22 -12.58 -1.06 18.03
N LYS A 23 -11.50 -0.38 18.47
CA LYS A 23 -10.55 0.35 17.64
C LYS A 23 -9.12 0.03 18.11
N LEU A 24 -8.52 -1.03 17.59
CA LEU A 24 -7.27 -1.62 18.08
C LEU A 24 -7.32 -1.87 19.59
N THR A 25 -8.46 -2.33 20.07
CA THR A 25 -8.71 -2.55 21.50
C THR A 25 -8.09 -3.87 21.93
N GLN A 26 -7.24 -3.84 22.95
CA GLN A 26 -6.73 -5.06 23.58
C GLN A 26 -7.83 -5.73 24.38
N LEU A 27 -8.13 -7.00 24.05
CA LEU A 27 -9.19 -7.77 24.70
C LEU A 27 -8.61 -8.67 25.78
N THR A 28 -9.28 -8.69 26.95
CA THR A 28 -9.01 -9.62 28.06
C THR A 28 -10.21 -10.53 28.32
N GLU A 29 -11.39 -10.14 27.85
CA GLU A 29 -12.64 -10.90 27.93
C GLU A 29 -13.21 -11.07 26.51
N PHE A 30 -13.89 -12.17 26.27
CA PHE A 30 -14.41 -12.53 24.97
C PHE A 30 -15.91 -12.80 25.02
N PRO A 31 -16.66 -12.44 23.95
CA PRO A 31 -18.06 -12.78 23.85
C PRO A 31 -18.24 -14.30 23.80
N ALA A 32 -19.37 -14.79 24.31
CA ALA A 32 -19.69 -16.19 24.24
C ALA A 32 -19.90 -16.65 22.79
N ALA A 33 -19.25 -17.73 22.40
CA ALA A 33 -19.34 -18.30 21.06
C ALA A 33 -19.89 -19.72 21.12
N VAL A 34 -20.77 -20.04 20.18
CA VAL A 34 -21.43 -21.37 20.11
C VAL A 34 -20.60 -22.35 19.29
N LYS A 35 -19.89 -21.88 18.26
CA LYS A 35 -19.13 -22.72 17.32
C LYS A 35 -17.66 -22.34 17.35
N LYS A 36 -16.78 -23.32 17.49
CA LYS A 36 -15.32 -23.11 17.44
C LYS A 36 -14.77 -23.41 16.06
N VAL A 37 -13.83 -22.57 15.65
CA VAL A 37 -12.97 -22.74 14.47
C VAL A 37 -11.58 -23.09 14.96
N GLU A 38 -10.97 -24.11 14.37
CA GLU A 38 -9.60 -24.49 14.66
C GLU A 38 -8.66 -23.75 13.71
N ILE A 39 -7.60 -23.14 14.26
CA ILE A 39 -6.50 -22.51 13.51
C ILE A 39 -5.20 -23.10 14.04
N SER A 40 -4.45 -23.78 13.17
CA SER A 40 -3.14 -24.33 13.48
C SER A 40 -2.04 -23.55 12.77
N ILE A 41 -1.10 -22.98 13.51
CA ILE A 41 0.04 -22.24 12.95
C ILE A 41 1.18 -23.22 12.66
N LEU A 42 1.77 -23.10 11.47
CA LEU A 42 2.81 -23.97 10.92
C LEU A 42 4.08 -23.15 10.65
N PRO A 43 4.85 -22.77 11.67
CA PRO A 43 5.97 -21.84 11.55
C PRO A 43 7.13 -22.39 10.70
N GLU A 44 7.20 -23.69 10.49
CA GLU A 44 8.18 -24.34 9.64
C GLU A 44 7.88 -24.19 8.13
N LYS A 45 6.65 -23.81 7.77
CA LYS A 45 6.28 -23.48 6.38
C LYS A 45 6.51 -22.00 6.15
N GLU A 46 7.68 -21.65 5.65
CA GLU A 46 8.08 -20.26 5.38
C GLU A 46 7.78 -19.87 3.93
N PHE A 47 7.45 -18.59 3.73
CA PHE A 47 7.14 -18.00 2.44
C PHE A 47 7.94 -16.68 2.25
N GLN A 48 7.31 -15.63 1.69
CA GLN A 48 8.00 -14.36 1.42
C GLN A 48 8.37 -13.61 2.71
N VAL A 49 9.43 -12.81 2.58
CA VAL A 49 9.83 -11.82 3.60
C VAL A 49 9.07 -10.53 3.35
N ILE A 50 8.43 -9.98 4.37
CA ILE A 50 7.61 -8.78 4.28
C ILE A 50 8.48 -7.53 4.23
N THR A 51 8.24 -6.69 3.22
CA THR A 51 8.90 -5.41 3.01
C THR A 51 8.30 -4.31 3.87
N GLY A 52 6.96 -4.29 4.01
CA GLY A 52 6.25 -3.35 4.88
C GLY A 52 4.85 -3.00 4.42
N PHE A 53 4.24 -2.07 5.17
CA PHE A 53 2.89 -1.55 4.92
C PHE A 53 2.86 -0.05 5.16
N GLY A 54 1.98 0.66 4.43
CA GLY A 54 1.80 2.08 4.66
C GLY A 54 0.84 2.75 3.69
N GLY A 55 1.09 4.02 3.42
CA GLY A 55 0.32 4.87 2.52
C GLY A 55 1.22 5.90 1.84
N SER A 56 0.62 6.77 1.03
CA SER A 56 1.36 7.66 0.13
C SER A 56 1.42 9.09 0.64
N PHE A 57 2.61 9.67 0.58
CA PHE A 57 2.85 11.10 0.71
C PHE A 57 2.46 11.76 -0.62
N THR A 58 1.26 12.33 -0.69
CA THR A 58 0.80 13.10 -1.83
C THR A 58 0.82 14.58 -1.51
N GLU A 59 0.92 15.44 -2.52
CA GLU A 59 0.83 16.89 -2.33
C GLU A 59 -0.50 17.25 -1.65
N ALA A 60 -1.62 16.62 -2.03
CA ALA A 60 -2.91 16.80 -1.37
C ALA A 60 -2.85 16.54 0.14
N SER A 61 -2.22 15.43 0.55
CA SER A 61 -2.07 15.09 1.98
C SER A 61 -1.16 16.09 2.70
N ALA A 62 -0.04 16.45 2.09
CA ALA A 62 0.92 17.40 2.65
C ALA A 62 0.32 18.81 2.77
N TYR A 63 -0.40 19.26 1.74
CA TYR A 63 -1.14 20.52 1.76
C TYR A 63 -2.16 20.58 2.90
N LEU A 64 -2.97 19.53 3.08
CA LEU A 64 -3.96 19.48 4.16
C LEU A 64 -3.31 19.49 5.55
N LEU A 65 -2.19 18.80 5.72
CA LEU A 65 -1.43 18.86 6.97
C LEU A 65 -0.90 20.25 7.29
N ASN A 66 -0.67 21.08 6.29
CA ASN A 66 -0.30 22.50 6.46
C ASN A 66 -1.51 23.39 6.77
N GLN A 67 -2.75 22.92 6.57
CA GLN A 67 -3.98 23.68 6.83
C GLN A 67 -4.61 23.38 8.20
N VAL A 68 -4.22 22.33 8.88
CA VAL A 68 -4.69 22.01 10.23
C VAL A 68 -3.72 22.55 11.29
N SER A 69 -4.17 22.63 12.54
CA SER A 69 -3.32 23.04 13.66
C SER A 69 -2.09 22.12 13.82
N GLN A 70 -1.02 22.65 14.42
CA GLN A 70 0.18 21.86 14.72
C GLN A 70 -0.14 20.66 15.64
N GLU A 71 -1.13 20.79 16.53
CA GLU A 71 -1.59 19.69 17.37
C GLU A 71 -2.19 18.57 16.53
N ASN A 72 -3.10 18.90 15.60
CA ASN A 72 -3.71 17.93 14.70
C ASN A 72 -2.72 17.36 13.69
N ARG A 73 -1.79 18.17 13.16
CA ARG A 73 -0.68 17.69 12.33
C ARG A 73 0.14 16.63 13.06
N ASN A 74 0.57 16.92 14.29
CA ASN A 74 1.34 15.96 15.09
C ASN A 74 0.53 14.71 15.40
N LYS A 75 -0.75 14.84 15.76
CA LYS A 75 -1.66 13.71 16.02
C LYS A 75 -1.76 12.77 14.83
N ILE A 76 -1.86 13.30 13.60
CA ILE A 76 -1.95 12.50 12.36
C ILE A 76 -0.62 11.79 12.11
N LEU A 77 0.50 12.49 12.20
CA LEU A 77 1.81 11.89 11.95
C LEU A 77 2.16 10.82 13.01
N GLU A 78 1.84 11.06 14.28
CA GLU A 78 1.97 10.06 15.35
C GLU A 78 1.05 8.85 15.11
N ALA A 79 -0.16 9.07 14.60
CA ALA A 79 -1.05 7.98 14.26
C ALA A 79 -0.45 7.07 13.17
N TYR A 80 0.19 7.63 12.16
CA TYR A 80 0.80 6.83 11.08
C TYR A 80 2.17 6.25 11.46
N PHE A 81 3.06 7.04 12.08
CA PHE A 81 4.48 6.69 12.22
C PHE A 81 4.94 6.43 13.65
N GLY A 82 4.16 6.88 14.65
CA GLY A 82 4.48 6.71 16.06
C GLY A 82 4.41 5.25 16.55
N GLU A 83 5.12 4.93 17.63
CA GLU A 83 5.16 3.58 18.22
C GLU A 83 3.77 3.06 18.65
N SER A 84 2.90 3.97 19.12
CA SER A 84 1.53 3.65 19.52
C SER A 84 0.54 3.65 18.36
N GLY A 85 0.96 4.15 17.18
CA GLY A 85 0.16 4.26 15.97
C GLY A 85 0.24 3.03 15.06
N ALA A 86 -0.02 3.24 13.78
CA ALA A 86 0.04 2.21 12.76
C ALA A 86 1.47 1.77 12.41
N ARG A 87 2.50 2.56 12.76
CA ARG A 87 3.93 2.26 12.54
C ARG A 87 4.22 1.95 11.05
N TYR A 88 3.77 2.80 10.15
CA TYR A 88 4.02 2.64 8.71
C TYR A 88 5.50 2.48 8.42
N SER A 89 5.83 1.54 7.53
CA SER A 89 7.20 1.10 7.24
C SER A 89 7.54 1.03 5.75
N LEU A 90 6.53 1.09 4.90
CA LEU A 90 6.64 1.20 3.45
C LEU A 90 5.68 2.27 2.98
N THR A 91 6.18 3.28 2.28
CA THR A 91 5.39 4.42 1.82
C THR A 91 5.62 4.65 0.34
N ARG A 92 4.79 5.47 -0.26
CA ARG A 92 4.92 5.91 -1.65
C ARG A 92 4.91 7.43 -1.74
N THR A 93 5.49 8.00 -2.78
CA THR A 93 5.33 9.40 -3.17
C THR A 93 5.34 9.51 -4.69
N HIS A 94 4.76 10.58 -5.21
CA HIS A 94 4.82 10.85 -6.64
C HIS A 94 6.12 11.60 -7.02
N LEU A 95 6.51 11.47 -8.28
CA LEU A 95 7.63 12.13 -8.93
C LEU A 95 7.07 13.00 -10.04
N ASN A 96 7.28 14.32 -10.01
CA ASN A 96 6.44 15.34 -10.64
C ASN A 96 5.04 15.38 -10.02
N SER A 97 4.10 16.12 -10.60
CA SER A 97 2.70 16.09 -10.18
C SER A 97 2.00 14.76 -10.44
N SER A 98 0.92 14.54 -9.72
CA SER A 98 -0.03 13.44 -9.88
C SER A 98 -1.46 13.98 -9.94
N ASP A 99 -2.45 13.11 -10.09
CA ASP A 99 -3.86 13.47 -9.97
C ASP A 99 -4.20 14.12 -8.60
N PHE A 100 -3.50 13.71 -7.52
CA PHE A 100 -3.63 14.29 -6.18
C PHE A 100 -2.61 15.39 -5.88
N SER A 101 -2.22 16.12 -6.91
CA SER A 101 -1.56 17.42 -6.80
C SER A 101 -2.57 18.57 -6.88
N LEU A 102 -2.15 19.78 -6.53
CA LEU A 102 -2.97 20.98 -6.64
C LEU A 102 -3.03 21.49 -8.07
N GLY A 103 -2.05 21.12 -8.88
CA GLY A 103 -1.92 21.46 -10.29
C GLY A 103 -0.88 20.59 -10.98
N ASN A 104 -0.75 20.75 -12.30
CA ASN A 104 0.29 20.05 -13.04
C ASN A 104 1.63 20.79 -12.89
N TYR A 105 2.70 20.06 -12.59
CA TYR A 105 4.06 20.55 -12.57
C TYR A 105 5.08 19.48 -12.93
N SER A 106 6.29 19.92 -13.28
CA SER A 106 7.43 19.02 -13.48
C SER A 106 8.70 19.67 -12.98
N TYR A 107 9.59 18.85 -12.43
CA TYR A 107 10.95 19.28 -12.04
C TYR A 107 11.85 19.65 -13.22
N ALA A 108 11.41 19.40 -14.46
CA ALA A 108 12.09 19.82 -15.71
C ALA A 108 11.14 20.63 -16.60
N PRO A 109 10.78 21.87 -16.20
CA PRO A 109 9.77 22.66 -16.90
C PRO A 109 10.25 23.29 -18.21
N VAL A 110 11.57 23.32 -18.46
CA VAL A 110 12.15 24.03 -19.61
C VAL A 110 12.21 23.11 -20.82
N GLU A 111 11.43 23.43 -21.86
CA GLU A 111 11.41 22.67 -23.11
C GLU A 111 12.79 22.60 -23.76
N GLY A 112 13.19 21.39 -24.18
CA GLY A 112 14.46 21.16 -24.87
C GLY A 112 15.71 21.16 -23.96
N ASP A 113 15.56 21.26 -22.64
CA ASP A 113 16.69 21.17 -21.68
C ASP A 113 17.11 19.71 -21.48
N VAL A 114 17.67 19.10 -22.51
CA VAL A 114 18.07 17.67 -22.50
C VAL A 114 19.17 17.34 -21.47
N GLU A 115 19.93 18.33 -21.02
CA GLU A 115 20.94 18.18 -19.96
C GLU A 115 20.36 18.45 -18.56
N LEU A 116 19.08 18.80 -18.48
CA LEU A 116 18.33 19.11 -17.26
C LEU A 116 19.07 20.11 -16.35
N LYS A 117 19.58 21.19 -16.96
CA LYS A 117 20.28 22.28 -16.24
C LYS A 117 19.36 23.07 -15.32
N HIS A 118 18.07 23.10 -15.65
CA HIS A 118 17.03 23.79 -14.89
C HIS A 118 16.16 22.82 -14.06
N PHE A 119 16.67 21.61 -13.79
CA PHE A 119 16.00 20.66 -12.92
C PHE A 119 15.90 21.20 -11.50
N SER A 120 14.70 21.17 -10.91
CA SER A 120 14.45 21.62 -9.53
C SER A 120 13.28 20.87 -8.92
N ILE A 121 13.42 20.47 -7.65
CA ILE A 121 12.35 19.90 -6.82
C ILE A 121 11.69 20.97 -5.93
N GLU A 122 11.76 22.24 -6.33
CA GLU A 122 11.28 23.37 -5.52
C GLU A 122 9.79 23.27 -5.19
N GLU A 123 8.99 22.67 -6.08
CA GLU A 123 7.56 22.45 -5.88
C GLU A 123 7.26 21.57 -4.64
N ASP A 124 8.14 20.64 -4.29
CA ASP A 124 7.94 19.73 -3.15
C ASP A 124 8.47 20.33 -1.82
N MET A 125 9.19 21.46 -1.88
CA MET A 125 9.89 22.00 -0.70
C MET A 125 8.97 22.58 0.36
N ASP A 126 7.76 22.98 -0.01
CA ASP A 126 6.81 23.64 0.88
C ASP A 126 5.82 22.66 1.56
N ASP A 127 5.75 21.39 1.09
CA ASP A 127 4.74 20.44 1.55
C ASP A 127 5.25 18.99 1.67
N ILE A 128 5.52 18.27 0.58
CA ILE A 128 5.89 16.84 0.59
C ILE A 128 7.17 16.61 1.38
N ILE A 129 8.24 17.37 1.12
CA ILE A 129 9.53 17.22 1.80
C ILE A 129 9.42 17.50 3.29
N PRO A 130 8.78 18.60 3.76
CA PRO A 130 8.51 18.80 5.18
C PRO A 130 7.69 17.67 5.81
N MET A 131 6.63 17.18 5.13
CA MET A 131 5.82 16.08 5.65
C MET A 131 6.65 14.80 5.84
N ILE A 132 7.50 14.44 4.88
CA ILE A 132 8.40 13.28 4.98
C ILE A 132 9.41 13.46 6.11
N LYS A 133 10.02 14.65 6.25
CA LYS A 133 10.98 14.95 7.33
C LYS A 133 10.34 14.85 8.72
N ASP A 134 9.13 15.37 8.89
CA ASP A 134 8.39 15.26 10.15
C ASP A 134 8.04 13.79 10.46
N ALA A 135 7.59 13.04 9.46
CA ALA A 135 7.33 11.61 9.61
C ALA A 135 8.61 10.83 10.00
N LYS A 136 9.76 11.16 9.39
CA LYS A 136 11.06 10.56 9.75
C LYS A 136 11.48 10.89 11.17
N ALA A 137 11.20 12.09 11.66
CA ALA A 137 11.52 12.49 13.02
C ALA A 137 10.71 11.71 14.08
N ILE A 138 9.48 11.30 13.75
CA ILE A 138 8.57 10.54 14.62
C ILE A 138 8.86 9.04 14.55
N SER A 139 9.14 8.52 13.35
CA SER A 139 9.34 7.09 13.13
C SER A 139 10.65 6.60 13.71
N LYS A 140 10.60 5.81 14.79
CA LYS A 140 11.80 5.22 15.40
C LYS A 140 12.40 4.07 14.58
N ASP A 141 11.55 3.32 13.89
CA ASP A 141 11.97 2.17 13.08
C ASP A 141 12.40 2.57 11.66
N GLY A 142 12.12 3.81 11.27
CA GLY A 142 12.25 4.27 9.90
C GLY A 142 11.22 3.66 8.95
N PHE A 143 11.22 4.11 7.71
CA PHE A 143 10.38 3.56 6.65
C PHE A 143 11.08 3.69 5.30
N LYS A 144 10.67 2.84 4.36
CA LYS A 144 11.09 2.86 2.96
C LYS A 144 10.14 3.73 2.16
N ILE A 145 10.65 4.39 1.13
CA ILE A 145 9.84 5.20 0.20
C ILE A 145 9.99 4.63 -1.21
N ILE A 146 8.86 4.39 -1.87
CA ILE A 146 8.76 4.11 -3.31
C ILE A 146 8.31 5.40 -3.98
N SER A 147 8.97 5.84 -5.05
CA SER A 147 8.51 6.97 -5.86
C SER A 147 8.01 6.53 -7.22
N SER A 148 7.01 7.23 -7.76
CA SER A 148 6.39 6.87 -9.03
C SER A 148 6.08 8.11 -9.86
N PRO A 149 6.52 8.20 -11.15
CA PRO A 149 6.06 9.22 -12.05
C PRO A 149 4.69 8.87 -12.64
N TRP A 150 3.85 9.87 -12.85
CA TRP A 150 2.59 9.76 -13.61
C TRP A 150 2.78 10.06 -15.08
N THR A 151 3.79 10.84 -15.41
CA THR A 151 4.18 11.16 -16.79
C THR A 151 5.53 11.86 -16.84
N ALA A 152 6.23 11.73 -17.96
CA ALA A 152 7.31 12.63 -18.30
C ALA A 152 6.77 14.05 -18.60
N PRO A 153 7.61 15.10 -18.52
CA PRO A 153 7.22 16.45 -18.93
C PRO A 153 6.63 16.45 -20.35
N PRO A 154 5.58 17.25 -20.63
CA PRO A 154 4.92 17.26 -21.93
C PRO A 154 5.87 17.38 -23.13
N TRP A 155 6.92 18.19 -23.01
CA TRP A 155 7.88 18.40 -24.09
C TRP A 155 8.73 17.17 -24.47
N MET A 156 8.76 16.15 -23.60
CA MET A 156 9.43 14.86 -23.91
C MET A 156 8.49 13.85 -24.57
N LYS A 157 7.21 14.21 -24.79
CA LYS A 157 6.18 13.28 -25.26
C LYS A 157 5.70 13.59 -26.67
N ASP A 158 5.25 12.58 -27.37
CA ASP A 158 4.76 12.65 -28.75
C ASP A 158 3.51 13.52 -28.94
N ASN A 159 2.72 13.70 -27.87
CA ASN A 159 1.49 14.49 -27.88
C ASN A 159 1.62 15.86 -27.19
N ASN A 160 2.78 16.18 -26.64
CA ASN A 160 3.07 17.41 -25.87
C ASN A 160 1.97 17.73 -24.82
N SER A 161 1.52 16.72 -24.08
CA SER A 161 0.42 16.82 -23.12
C SER A 161 0.75 16.13 -21.80
N TRP A 162 0.16 16.60 -20.72
CA TRP A 162 0.20 15.91 -19.42
C TRP A 162 -0.51 14.54 -19.45
N ARG A 163 -1.46 14.34 -20.36
CA ARG A 163 -2.31 13.15 -20.42
C ARG A 163 -1.99 12.32 -21.65
N GLY A 164 -1.93 11.00 -21.46
CA GLY A 164 -1.67 10.05 -22.52
C GLY A 164 -0.34 10.28 -23.24
N GLY A 165 -0.25 9.83 -24.47
CA GLY A 165 0.97 9.90 -25.28
C GLY A 165 2.08 8.98 -24.82
N LYS A 166 3.21 9.05 -25.48
CA LYS A 166 4.39 8.22 -25.24
C LYS A 166 5.64 9.08 -25.13
N LEU A 167 6.59 8.61 -24.33
CA LEU A 167 7.94 9.17 -24.32
C LEU A 167 8.59 9.04 -25.69
N LEU A 168 9.11 10.14 -26.22
CA LEU A 168 9.84 10.13 -27.50
C LEU A 168 11.21 9.47 -27.31
N PRO A 169 11.64 8.60 -28.24
CA PRO A 169 12.91 7.86 -28.13
C PRO A 169 14.14 8.75 -27.99
N GLU A 170 14.15 9.95 -28.58
CA GLU A 170 15.23 10.92 -28.44
C GLU A 170 15.40 11.45 -27.03
N TYR A 171 14.41 11.30 -26.14
CA TYR A 171 14.47 11.72 -24.74
C TYR A 171 14.67 10.57 -23.75
N TYR A 172 14.87 9.32 -24.18
CA TYR A 172 15.09 8.19 -23.26
C TYR A 172 16.28 8.43 -22.33
N ASP A 173 17.41 8.91 -22.84
CA ASP A 173 18.58 9.23 -22.00
C ASP A 173 18.30 10.43 -21.07
N THR A 174 17.54 11.43 -21.54
CA THR A 174 17.13 12.57 -20.72
C THR A 174 16.18 12.14 -19.59
N TRP A 175 15.25 11.25 -19.89
CA TRP A 175 14.33 10.72 -18.88
C TRP A 175 15.05 9.83 -17.85
N ALA A 176 16.03 9.03 -18.27
CA ALA A 176 16.89 8.28 -17.35
C ALA A 176 17.75 9.22 -16.47
N LEU A 177 18.27 10.33 -17.03
CA LEU A 177 18.97 11.36 -16.26
C LEU A 177 18.04 12.05 -15.26
N PHE A 178 16.76 12.24 -15.59
CA PHE A 178 15.77 12.83 -14.71
C PHE A 178 15.61 12.04 -13.41
N PHE A 179 15.48 10.72 -13.48
CA PHE A 179 15.46 9.86 -12.29
C PHE A 179 16.72 10.01 -11.44
N SER A 180 17.90 10.01 -12.08
CA SER A 180 19.16 10.17 -11.36
C SER A 180 19.22 11.49 -10.59
N LYS A 181 18.85 12.60 -11.23
CA LYS A 181 18.81 13.93 -10.59
C LYS A 181 17.77 13.99 -9.45
N TYR A 182 16.63 13.34 -9.61
CA TYR A 182 15.61 13.26 -8.57
C TYR A 182 16.16 12.57 -7.31
N PHE A 183 16.81 11.43 -7.46
CA PHE A 183 17.39 10.72 -6.31
C PHE A 183 18.50 11.54 -5.62
N ASP A 184 19.32 12.25 -6.38
CA ASP A 184 20.34 13.14 -5.81
C ASP A 184 19.71 14.32 -5.06
N ALA A 185 18.64 14.94 -5.62
CA ALA A 185 17.97 16.07 -5.00
C ALA A 185 17.28 15.67 -3.69
N TYR A 186 16.54 14.55 -3.66
CA TYR A 186 15.91 14.05 -2.45
C TYR A 186 16.94 13.63 -1.38
N ARG A 187 18.04 13.00 -1.80
CA ARG A 187 19.15 12.66 -0.90
C ARG A 187 19.79 13.92 -0.31
N ALA A 188 19.92 14.99 -1.06
CA ALA A 188 20.42 16.28 -0.55
C ALA A 188 19.51 16.85 0.54
N GLU A 189 18.20 16.57 0.49
CA GLU A 189 17.24 16.90 1.55
C GLU A 189 17.23 15.90 2.71
N GLY A 190 18.11 14.89 2.70
CA GLY A 190 18.18 13.85 3.73
C GLY A 190 17.10 12.78 3.59
N ILE A 191 16.53 12.60 2.38
CA ILE A 191 15.50 11.62 2.07
C ILE A 191 16.07 10.61 1.09
N ASP A 192 16.24 9.36 1.55
CA ASP A 192 16.66 8.26 0.68
C ASP A 192 15.42 7.57 0.09
N ILE A 193 15.37 7.50 -1.23
CA ILE A 193 14.37 6.71 -1.95
C ILE A 193 14.86 5.26 -1.99
N TRP A 194 14.07 4.34 -1.45
CA TRP A 194 14.40 2.92 -1.42
C TRP A 194 14.18 2.24 -2.77
N GLY A 195 13.13 2.63 -3.46
CA GLY A 195 12.75 2.06 -4.74
C GLY A 195 11.83 3.00 -5.51
N PHE A 196 11.56 2.67 -6.74
CA PHE A 196 10.65 3.45 -7.57
C PHE A 196 10.00 2.56 -8.62
N THR A 197 8.87 3.01 -9.16
CA THR A 197 8.24 2.41 -10.33
C THR A 197 8.63 3.20 -11.58
N VAL A 198 8.73 2.52 -12.71
CA VAL A 198 9.16 3.17 -13.96
C VAL A 198 8.11 4.15 -14.46
N GLU A 199 6.83 3.81 -14.27
CA GLU A 199 5.67 4.63 -14.60
C GLU A 199 4.47 4.18 -13.77
N ASN A 200 3.67 5.12 -13.28
CA ASN A 200 2.36 4.82 -12.70
C ASN A 200 1.36 4.51 -13.80
N GLU A 201 0.71 3.35 -13.71
CA GLU A 201 -0.36 2.93 -14.60
C GLU A 201 -0.03 3.08 -16.10
N PRO A 202 1.01 2.36 -16.60
CA PRO A 202 1.52 2.52 -17.96
C PRO A 202 0.56 2.12 -19.08
N LEU A 203 -0.59 1.53 -18.77
CA LEU A 203 -1.69 1.39 -19.72
C LEU A 203 -2.39 2.73 -19.96
N GLY A 204 -2.19 3.66 -19.03
CA GLY A 204 -2.56 5.07 -19.11
C GLY A 204 -4.04 5.35 -19.14
N ASN A 205 -4.34 6.63 -19.21
CA ASN A 205 -5.63 7.17 -19.60
C ASN A 205 -5.39 8.43 -20.44
N ASP A 206 -6.28 8.77 -21.34
CA ASP A 206 -6.07 9.89 -22.25
C ASP A 206 -6.88 11.15 -21.87
N SER A 207 -7.62 11.13 -20.78
CA SER A 207 -8.61 12.16 -20.51
C SER A 207 -8.69 12.68 -19.07
N ASN A 208 -8.30 11.92 -18.06
CA ASN A 208 -8.64 12.24 -16.67
C ASN A 208 -7.50 12.93 -15.91
N TRP A 209 -6.35 12.29 -15.76
CA TRP A 209 -5.20 12.78 -14.99
C TRP A 209 -3.89 12.57 -15.76
N GLU A 210 -2.77 12.99 -15.18
CA GLU A 210 -1.44 12.77 -15.76
C GLU A 210 -1.22 11.30 -16.05
N SER A 211 -0.70 11.02 -17.24
CA SER A 211 -0.42 9.65 -17.65
C SER A 211 0.52 9.60 -18.85
N MET A 212 1.19 8.47 -19.00
CA MET A 212 2.01 8.17 -20.16
C MET A 212 1.94 6.67 -20.45
N HIS A 213 1.87 6.33 -21.75
CA HIS A 213 1.74 4.95 -22.15
C HIS A 213 3.11 4.28 -22.35
N TYR A 214 3.22 3.07 -21.81
CA TYR A 214 4.24 2.10 -22.21
C TYR A 214 3.56 0.80 -22.61
N THR A 215 4.13 0.12 -23.60
CA THR A 215 3.94 -1.33 -23.76
C THR A 215 4.94 -2.06 -22.86
N PRO A 216 4.70 -3.35 -22.55
CA PRO A 216 5.65 -4.14 -21.79
C PRO A 216 7.07 -4.12 -22.40
N GLN A 217 7.16 -4.14 -23.72
CA GLN A 217 8.44 -4.12 -24.43
C GLN A 217 9.12 -2.75 -24.33
N GLU A 218 8.39 -1.65 -24.54
CA GLU A 218 8.95 -0.30 -24.44
C GLU A 218 9.53 -0.01 -23.03
N MET A 219 8.80 -0.39 -21.95
CA MET A 219 9.31 -0.25 -20.60
C MET A 219 10.55 -1.12 -20.36
N THR A 220 10.51 -2.36 -20.82
CA THR A 220 11.65 -3.30 -20.68
C THR A 220 12.89 -2.78 -21.40
N ASP A 221 12.73 -2.29 -22.64
CA ASP A 221 13.82 -1.72 -23.43
C ASP A 221 14.38 -0.43 -22.82
N PHE A 222 13.52 0.44 -22.29
CA PHE A 222 13.93 1.65 -21.58
C PHE A 222 14.75 1.32 -20.33
N VAL A 223 14.29 0.39 -19.50
CA VAL A 223 15.04 -0.03 -18.30
C VAL A 223 16.36 -0.68 -18.68
N LYS A 224 16.35 -1.57 -19.65
CA LYS A 224 17.53 -2.33 -20.08
C LYS A 224 18.62 -1.45 -20.69
N ASN A 225 18.23 -0.52 -21.58
CA ASN A 225 19.19 0.19 -22.43
C ASN A 225 19.55 1.60 -21.93
N HIS A 226 18.70 2.21 -21.11
CA HIS A 226 18.84 3.60 -20.66
C HIS A 226 18.86 3.73 -19.14
N LEU A 227 17.75 3.42 -18.47
CA LEU A 227 17.55 3.71 -17.05
C LEU A 227 18.48 2.89 -16.14
N GLY A 228 18.52 1.57 -16.29
CA GLY A 228 19.33 0.68 -15.47
C GLY A 228 20.83 1.00 -15.59
N PRO A 229 21.39 1.10 -16.82
CA PRO A 229 22.78 1.52 -17.02
C PRO A 229 23.10 2.90 -16.45
N LYS A 230 22.19 3.88 -16.58
CA LYS A 230 22.36 5.23 -16.05
C LYS A 230 22.47 5.22 -14.54
N LEU A 231 21.51 4.62 -13.84
CA LEU A 231 21.47 4.56 -12.39
C LEU A 231 22.72 3.82 -11.83
N LYS A 232 23.11 2.74 -12.47
CA LYS A 232 24.33 2.00 -12.11
C LYS A 232 25.60 2.85 -12.27
N THR A 233 25.69 3.63 -13.36
CA THR A 233 26.83 4.49 -13.63
C THR A 233 26.92 5.64 -12.63
N ASP A 234 25.79 6.19 -12.23
CA ASP A 234 25.69 7.29 -11.26
C ASP A 234 25.79 6.80 -9.80
N GLY A 235 25.82 5.49 -9.58
CA GLY A 235 25.99 4.90 -8.25
C GLY A 235 24.75 4.88 -7.38
N HIS A 236 23.57 4.90 -8.00
CA HIS A 236 22.29 4.76 -7.29
C HIS A 236 21.98 3.27 -7.02
N ASP A 237 21.82 2.91 -5.75
CA ASP A 237 21.35 1.60 -5.29
C ASP A 237 19.88 1.70 -4.90
N VAL A 238 19.00 1.89 -5.89
CA VAL A 238 17.55 2.01 -5.75
C VAL A 238 16.85 0.85 -6.45
N LYS A 239 15.75 0.36 -5.88
CA LYS A 239 15.01 -0.78 -6.42
C LYS A 239 14.15 -0.34 -7.60
N ILE A 240 14.26 -1.03 -8.74
CA ILE A 240 13.45 -0.79 -9.93
C ILE A 240 12.27 -1.76 -9.94
N LEU A 241 11.05 -1.23 -9.83
CA LEU A 241 9.81 -1.98 -9.91
C LEU A 241 9.13 -1.69 -11.26
N GLY A 242 8.80 -2.74 -11.99
CA GLY A 242 8.07 -2.59 -13.25
C GLY A 242 6.57 -2.80 -13.08
N PHE A 243 5.81 -2.57 -14.16
CA PHE A 243 4.37 -2.70 -14.26
C PHE A 243 3.60 -1.56 -13.57
N ASP A 244 3.42 -1.58 -12.25
CA ASP A 244 2.71 -0.55 -11.46
C ASP A 244 1.26 -0.29 -11.95
N GLN A 245 0.53 -1.38 -12.22
CA GLN A 245 -0.80 -1.40 -12.83
C GLN A 245 -1.69 -2.46 -12.18
N ASN A 246 -2.97 -2.48 -12.54
CA ASN A 246 -3.93 -3.43 -12.01
C ASN A 246 -3.53 -4.89 -12.23
N ARG A 247 -3.58 -5.70 -11.17
CA ARG A 247 -3.16 -7.11 -11.09
C ARG A 247 -4.19 -8.08 -11.67
N ASP A 248 -4.53 -7.93 -12.94
CA ASP A 248 -5.37 -8.85 -13.72
C ASP A 248 -4.53 -9.69 -14.70
N GLU A 249 -5.10 -10.10 -15.81
CA GLU A 249 -4.37 -10.85 -16.86
C GLU A 249 -3.21 -10.04 -17.45
N GLN A 250 -3.24 -8.71 -17.41
CA GLN A 250 -2.14 -7.87 -17.86
C GLN A 250 -0.86 -8.12 -17.07
N LEU A 251 -0.97 -8.38 -15.77
CA LEU A 251 0.19 -8.71 -14.93
C LEU A 251 1.00 -9.88 -15.52
N LYS A 252 0.33 -10.94 -16.00
CA LYS A 252 1.02 -12.10 -16.60
C LYS A 252 1.78 -11.73 -17.87
N ILE A 253 1.16 -10.92 -18.73
CA ILE A 253 1.76 -10.45 -19.99
C ILE A 253 3.02 -9.61 -19.68
N TRP A 254 2.94 -8.69 -18.73
CA TRP A 254 4.04 -7.80 -18.39
C TRP A 254 5.22 -8.53 -17.76
N VAL A 255 4.98 -9.41 -16.79
CA VAL A 255 6.08 -10.16 -16.15
C VAL A 255 6.75 -11.13 -17.11
N ASP A 256 6.01 -11.64 -18.12
CA ASP A 256 6.59 -12.46 -19.16
C ASP A 256 7.62 -11.70 -19.99
N VAL A 257 7.34 -10.47 -20.38
CA VAL A 257 8.27 -9.64 -21.14
C VAL A 257 9.44 -9.18 -20.27
N MET A 258 9.15 -8.59 -19.11
CA MET A 258 10.16 -8.03 -18.21
C MET A 258 11.21 -9.05 -17.75
N PHE A 259 10.78 -10.26 -17.41
CA PHE A 259 11.66 -11.28 -16.83
C PHE A 259 12.11 -12.38 -17.77
N SER A 260 11.69 -12.37 -19.05
CA SER A 260 12.23 -13.27 -20.09
C SER A 260 13.48 -12.70 -20.74
N ASP A 261 13.70 -11.39 -20.73
CA ASP A 261 14.95 -10.77 -21.18
C ASP A 261 15.99 -10.88 -20.06
N GLU A 262 17.09 -11.62 -20.32
CA GLU A 262 18.11 -11.90 -19.32
C GLU A 262 18.81 -10.65 -18.79
N VAL A 263 18.98 -9.62 -19.63
CA VAL A 263 19.66 -8.37 -19.23
C VAL A 263 18.70 -7.45 -18.45
N ALA A 264 17.47 -7.27 -18.94
CA ALA A 264 16.46 -6.46 -18.27
C ALA A 264 16.10 -7.04 -16.89
N ARG A 265 15.98 -8.37 -16.80
CA ARG A 265 15.70 -9.09 -15.55
C ARG A 265 16.67 -8.74 -14.42
N ASP A 266 17.95 -8.48 -14.75
CA ASP A 266 18.96 -8.14 -13.75
C ASP A 266 18.78 -6.72 -13.19
N TYR A 267 18.11 -5.82 -13.94
CA TYR A 267 17.81 -4.47 -13.48
C TYR A 267 16.50 -4.40 -12.69
N PHE A 268 15.47 -5.18 -13.05
CA PHE A 268 14.22 -5.17 -12.30
C PHE A 268 14.37 -5.89 -10.96
N ASP A 269 14.12 -5.20 -9.86
CA ASP A 269 14.08 -5.77 -8.51
C ASP A 269 12.71 -6.37 -8.16
N GLY A 270 11.67 -6.04 -8.89
CA GLY A 270 10.33 -6.56 -8.65
C GLY A 270 9.25 -6.03 -9.56
N THR A 271 8.03 -6.34 -9.17
CA THR A 271 6.79 -5.95 -9.84
C THR A 271 5.90 -5.21 -8.87
N ALA A 272 5.40 -4.05 -9.29
CA ALA A 272 4.40 -3.26 -8.58
C ALA A 272 3.01 -3.53 -9.14
N VAL A 273 1.99 -3.60 -8.27
CA VAL A 273 0.60 -3.89 -8.66
C VAL A 273 -0.39 -2.98 -7.96
N HIS A 274 -1.54 -2.73 -8.59
CA HIS A 274 -2.68 -1.99 -8.06
C HIS A 274 -3.92 -2.88 -7.91
N TRP A 275 -4.94 -2.41 -7.19
CA TRP A 275 -6.11 -3.23 -6.84
C TRP A 275 -7.38 -2.93 -7.62
N TYR A 276 -7.34 -2.03 -8.62
CA TYR A 276 -8.56 -1.46 -9.22
C TYR A 276 -9.26 -2.34 -10.25
N ALA A 277 -8.66 -3.44 -10.70
CA ALA A 277 -9.29 -4.35 -11.67
C ALA A 277 -10.57 -5.03 -11.14
N SER A 278 -10.72 -5.15 -9.81
CA SER A 278 -11.91 -5.71 -9.18
C SER A 278 -12.08 -5.19 -7.75
N THR A 279 -13.32 -5.09 -7.29
CA THR A 279 -13.63 -4.75 -5.89
C THR A 279 -13.68 -5.95 -4.96
N ILE A 280 -13.62 -7.17 -5.49
CA ILE A 280 -13.69 -8.42 -4.72
C ILE A 280 -12.52 -9.37 -4.97
N GLU A 281 -11.97 -9.39 -6.18
CA GLU A 281 -10.89 -10.29 -6.56
C GLU A 281 -9.53 -9.68 -6.23
N TYR A 282 -8.65 -10.46 -5.60
CA TYR A 282 -7.23 -10.13 -5.43
C TYR A 282 -6.34 -10.89 -6.42
N PHE A 283 -6.93 -11.60 -7.39
CA PHE A 283 -6.28 -12.28 -8.51
C PHE A 283 -5.15 -13.22 -8.08
N PRO A 284 -5.42 -14.24 -7.27
CA PRO A 284 -4.40 -15.11 -6.70
C PRO A 284 -3.57 -15.83 -7.78
N GLU A 285 -4.19 -16.22 -8.89
CA GLU A 285 -3.50 -16.90 -9.99
C GLU A 285 -2.48 -15.98 -10.69
N ALA A 286 -2.83 -14.71 -10.91
CA ALA A 286 -1.93 -13.73 -11.51
C ALA A 286 -0.76 -13.40 -10.58
N LEU A 287 -1.02 -13.23 -9.27
CA LEU A 287 0.02 -12.99 -8.27
C LEU A 287 0.99 -14.17 -8.14
N GLN A 288 0.47 -15.40 -8.07
CA GLN A 288 1.29 -16.60 -8.03
C GLN A 288 2.10 -16.78 -9.32
N TYR A 289 1.51 -16.46 -10.48
CA TYR A 289 2.21 -16.50 -11.76
C TYR A 289 3.39 -15.50 -11.75
N ALA A 290 3.17 -14.26 -11.33
CA ALA A 290 4.22 -13.25 -11.27
C ALA A 290 5.37 -13.68 -10.34
N TYR A 291 5.05 -14.18 -9.14
CA TYR A 291 6.06 -14.73 -8.24
C TYR A 291 6.85 -15.89 -8.86
N ASN A 292 6.17 -16.86 -9.50
CA ASN A 292 6.82 -18.02 -10.11
C ASN A 292 7.72 -17.61 -11.29
N LYS A 293 7.38 -16.54 -12.01
CA LYS A 293 8.19 -16.01 -13.12
C LYS A 293 9.47 -15.36 -12.64
N ALA A 294 9.45 -14.71 -11.47
CA ALA A 294 10.59 -14.01 -10.90
C ALA A 294 10.77 -14.30 -9.40
N PRO A 295 11.03 -15.57 -9.02
CA PRO A 295 11.13 -15.94 -7.62
C PRO A 295 12.28 -15.20 -6.93
N GLY A 296 12.00 -14.71 -5.71
CA GLY A 296 12.93 -13.94 -4.90
C GLY A 296 13.02 -12.45 -5.24
N LYS A 297 12.27 -11.97 -6.26
CA LYS A 297 12.07 -10.55 -6.51
C LYS A 297 10.81 -10.04 -5.80
N HIS A 298 10.76 -8.74 -5.56
CA HIS A 298 9.62 -8.10 -4.90
C HIS A 298 8.33 -8.23 -5.71
N LEU A 299 7.21 -8.40 -5.00
CA LEU A 299 5.86 -8.25 -5.53
C LEU A 299 5.09 -7.37 -4.55
N ILE A 300 4.87 -6.11 -4.90
CA ILE A 300 4.34 -5.09 -4.00
C ILE A 300 3.04 -4.51 -4.54
N ASN A 301 2.00 -4.50 -3.71
CA ASN A 301 0.83 -3.66 -3.99
C ASN A 301 1.21 -2.21 -3.63
N THR A 302 1.38 -1.39 -4.65
CA THR A 302 1.90 -0.01 -4.53
C THR A 302 0.81 1.02 -4.43
N GLU A 303 -0.44 0.66 -4.76
CA GLU A 303 -1.57 1.58 -4.66
C GLU A 303 -2.89 0.86 -4.44
N ALA A 304 -3.72 1.46 -3.58
CA ALA A 304 -5.10 1.09 -3.34
C ALA A 304 -5.83 2.29 -2.70
N CYS A 305 -7.03 2.58 -3.11
CA CYS A 305 -7.94 3.49 -2.41
C CYS A 305 -9.40 3.21 -2.79
N ILE A 306 -10.32 3.78 -2.06
CA ILE A 306 -11.73 3.78 -2.44
C ILE A 306 -11.98 5.02 -3.27
N ASP A 307 -12.25 4.84 -4.57
CA ASP A 307 -12.51 5.91 -5.54
C ASP A 307 -13.93 6.42 -5.40
N ALA A 308 -14.16 7.32 -4.46
CA ALA A 308 -15.47 7.93 -4.24
C ALA A 308 -15.37 9.19 -3.39
N GLN A 309 -16.34 10.09 -3.53
CA GLN A 309 -16.55 11.14 -2.54
C GLN A 309 -16.91 10.55 -1.19
N VAL A 310 -16.51 11.19 -0.11
CA VAL A 310 -16.87 10.79 1.24
C VAL A 310 -18.33 11.15 1.52
N PRO A 311 -19.27 10.19 1.55
CA PRO A 311 -20.69 10.51 1.65
C PRO A 311 -21.13 10.82 3.09
N ARG A 312 -20.42 10.27 4.07
CA ARG A 312 -20.71 10.45 5.49
C ARG A 312 -19.41 10.69 6.28
N TRP A 313 -19.29 11.89 6.73
CA TRP A 313 -18.21 12.31 7.61
C TRP A 313 -18.44 11.79 9.03
N ASN A 314 -17.39 11.19 9.61
CA ASN A 314 -17.33 10.79 11.03
C ASN A 314 -18.45 9.83 11.47
N ASP A 315 -18.70 8.80 10.67
CA ASP A 315 -19.68 7.75 10.95
C ASP A 315 -19.04 6.36 10.83
N ASP A 316 -18.44 5.86 11.92
CA ASP A 316 -17.77 4.56 11.94
C ASP A 316 -18.70 3.42 11.52
N ALA A 317 -19.97 3.44 11.97
CA ALA A 317 -20.91 2.36 11.70
C ALA A 317 -21.17 2.20 10.22
N TRP A 318 -21.17 3.29 9.49
CA TRP A 318 -21.38 3.29 8.04
C TRP A 318 -20.30 2.49 7.30
N TYR A 319 -19.01 2.60 7.70
CA TYR A 319 -17.89 1.86 7.06
C TYR A 319 -17.99 0.33 7.21
N TRP A 320 -18.81 -0.16 8.13
CA TRP A 320 -19.09 -1.57 8.37
C TRP A 320 -20.46 -2.03 7.84
N SER A 321 -21.27 -1.13 7.30
CA SER A 321 -22.67 -1.39 6.97
C SER A 321 -22.88 -1.76 5.51
N GLU A 322 -24.00 -2.42 5.24
CA GLU A 322 -24.49 -2.68 3.89
C GLU A 322 -24.85 -1.39 3.15
N GLU A 323 -25.16 -0.29 3.86
CA GLU A 323 -25.44 1.02 3.26
C GLU A 323 -24.21 1.56 2.51
N ALA A 324 -22.99 1.28 2.99
CA ALA A 324 -21.77 1.66 2.33
C ALA A 324 -21.55 0.94 0.98
N LYS A 325 -22.28 -0.12 0.71
CA LYS A 325 -22.23 -0.83 -0.58
C LYS A 325 -22.76 -0.01 -1.75
N ASP A 326 -23.52 1.05 -1.50
CA ASP A 326 -23.95 1.97 -2.54
C ASP A 326 -22.90 2.98 -2.95
N TRP A 327 -21.75 2.92 -2.32
CA TRP A 327 -20.66 3.84 -2.49
C TRP A 327 -19.67 3.37 -3.57
N GLY A 328 -19.53 4.18 -4.62
CA GLY A 328 -18.52 3.99 -5.66
C GLY A 328 -18.89 2.98 -6.78
N TRP A 329 -18.14 3.07 -7.87
CA TRP A 329 -18.10 2.09 -8.98
C TRP A 329 -19.34 1.99 -9.89
N ASP A 330 -20.14 3.03 -9.98
CA ASP A 330 -21.22 3.10 -10.98
C ASP A 330 -20.71 3.27 -12.43
N TRP A 331 -19.45 3.67 -12.58
CA TRP A 331 -18.80 3.91 -13.86
C TRP A 331 -18.43 2.64 -14.64
N ALA A 332 -18.32 1.49 -13.99
CA ALA A 332 -17.92 0.26 -14.65
C ALA A 332 -18.88 -0.11 -15.79
N PRO A 333 -18.35 -0.53 -16.96
CA PRO A 333 -19.16 -1.05 -18.06
C PRO A 333 -20.09 -2.18 -17.60
N ALA A 334 -21.27 -2.28 -18.22
CA ALA A 334 -22.31 -3.22 -17.79
C ALA A 334 -21.86 -4.69 -17.77
N ASP A 335 -20.99 -5.08 -18.71
CA ASP A 335 -20.38 -6.40 -18.81
C ASP A 335 -19.27 -6.67 -17.76
N GLN A 336 -18.73 -5.61 -17.15
CA GLN A 336 -17.69 -5.69 -16.12
C GLN A 336 -18.23 -5.48 -14.70
N LYS A 337 -19.51 -5.10 -14.55
CA LYS A 337 -20.09 -4.86 -13.21
C LYS A 337 -19.96 -6.04 -12.25
N HIS A 338 -19.85 -7.26 -12.74
CA HIS A 338 -19.64 -8.45 -11.91
C HIS A 338 -18.25 -8.47 -11.23
N LEU A 339 -17.25 -7.76 -11.76
CA LEU A 339 -15.93 -7.58 -11.15
C LEU A 339 -15.93 -6.47 -10.09
N HIS A 340 -16.93 -5.61 -10.14
CA HIS A 340 -17.08 -4.44 -9.28
C HIS A 340 -18.42 -4.45 -8.50
N PRO A 341 -18.79 -5.55 -7.82
CA PRO A 341 -19.95 -5.53 -6.96
C PRO A 341 -19.69 -4.54 -5.82
N LYS A 342 -20.77 -3.97 -5.34
CA LYS A 342 -20.74 -3.09 -4.17
C LYS A 342 -20.17 -3.84 -2.96
N TYR A 343 -19.38 -3.18 -2.14
CA TYR A 343 -18.62 -3.79 -1.05
C TYR A 343 -18.70 -2.97 0.23
N VAL A 344 -18.50 -3.64 1.35
CA VAL A 344 -18.29 -2.99 2.64
C VAL A 344 -16.82 -2.49 2.69
N PRO A 345 -16.56 -1.20 2.92
CA PRO A 345 -15.22 -0.62 2.80
C PRO A 345 -14.15 -1.34 3.61
N VAL A 346 -14.38 -1.59 4.90
CA VAL A 346 -13.43 -2.30 5.76
C VAL A 346 -13.19 -3.72 5.28
N PHE A 347 -14.22 -4.39 4.75
CA PHE A 347 -14.08 -5.77 4.25
C PHE A 347 -13.17 -5.84 3.03
N ARG A 348 -13.23 -4.83 2.15
CA ARG A 348 -12.35 -4.77 0.98
C ARG A 348 -10.89 -4.73 1.42
N TYR A 349 -10.53 -3.82 2.34
CA TYR A 349 -9.16 -3.71 2.85
C TYR A 349 -8.67 -5.00 3.52
N ALA A 350 -9.43 -5.53 4.48
CA ALA A 350 -9.02 -6.75 5.19
C ALA A 350 -8.86 -7.95 4.25
N ARG A 351 -9.82 -8.16 3.33
CA ARG A 351 -9.80 -9.25 2.35
C ARG A 351 -8.62 -9.12 1.40
N ASP A 352 -8.41 -7.91 0.86
CA ASP A 352 -7.39 -7.65 -0.12
C ASP A 352 -6.00 -7.88 0.47
N ILE A 353 -5.70 -7.28 1.61
CA ILE A 353 -4.37 -7.41 2.23
C ILE A 353 -4.10 -8.87 2.62
N ILE A 354 -5.05 -9.58 3.25
CA ILE A 354 -4.88 -10.99 3.60
C ILE A 354 -4.69 -11.84 2.34
N GLY A 355 -5.50 -11.59 1.29
CA GLY A 355 -5.41 -12.29 0.03
C GLY A 355 -4.07 -12.07 -0.68
N CYS A 356 -3.60 -10.83 -0.73
CA CYS A 356 -2.29 -10.45 -1.27
C CYS A 356 -1.15 -11.15 -0.53
N LEU A 357 -1.11 -11.05 0.80
CA LEU A 357 -0.07 -11.68 1.61
C LEU A 357 -0.03 -13.20 1.41
N ASN A 358 -1.19 -13.85 1.35
CA ASN A 358 -1.27 -15.29 1.14
C ASN A 358 -0.88 -15.71 -0.29
N ASN A 359 -0.72 -14.76 -1.21
CA ASN A 359 -0.34 -14.97 -2.61
C ASN A 359 0.94 -14.19 -3.00
N TRP A 360 1.95 -14.21 -2.10
CA TRP A 360 3.32 -13.76 -2.35
C TRP A 360 3.55 -12.25 -2.39
N VAL A 361 2.54 -11.41 -2.23
CA VAL A 361 2.75 -9.97 -2.11
C VAL A 361 3.51 -9.71 -0.80
N ASP A 362 4.63 -9.00 -0.90
CA ASP A 362 5.54 -8.75 0.22
C ASP A 362 5.45 -7.34 0.81
N GLY A 363 4.69 -6.45 0.17
CA GLY A 363 4.40 -5.09 0.66
C GLY A 363 3.04 -4.60 0.17
N TRP A 364 2.39 -3.75 0.98
CA TRP A 364 1.08 -3.19 0.61
C TRP A 364 1.00 -1.73 1.03
N VAL A 365 0.74 -0.87 0.06
CA VAL A 365 0.70 0.59 0.23
C VAL A 365 -0.66 1.10 -0.23
N ASP A 366 -1.30 1.87 0.64
CA ASP A 366 -2.50 2.65 0.33
C ASP A 366 -2.15 3.93 -0.44
N TRP A 367 -3.16 4.55 -1.07
CA TRP A 367 -2.96 5.84 -1.72
C TRP A 367 -2.88 6.97 -0.68
N ASN A 368 -3.62 8.03 -0.82
CA ASN A 368 -3.50 9.21 0.04
C ASN A 368 -3.60 8.91 1.54
N MET A 369 -2.65 9.39 2.34
CA MET A 369 -2.72 9.28 3.80
C MET A 369 -3.82 10.17 4.39
N VAL A 370 -3.97 11.39 3.89
CA VAL A 370 -4.91 12.38 4.41
C VAL A 370 -5.66 13.03 3.26
N LEU A 371 -6.97 13.11 3.36
CA LEU A 371 -7.83 13.85 2.44
C LEU A 371 -8.88 14.65 3.22
N ASP A 372 -9.53 15.60 2.53
CA ASP A 372 -10.62 16.37 3.10
C ASP A 372 -11.96 15.61 3.08
N ARG A 373 -13.01 16.25 3.59
CA ARG A 373 -14.37 15.69 3.68
C ARG A 373 -15.00 15.39 2.33
N GLN A 374 -14.48 15.94 1.22
CA GLN A 374 -14.93 15.62 -0.13
C GLN A 374 -14.15 14.44 -0.73
N GLY A 375 -12.93 14.22 -0.27
CA GLY A 375 -12.01 13.24 -0.85
C GLY A 375 -10.94 13.86 -1.75
N GLY A 376 -10.58 15.11 -1.49
CA GLY A 376 -9.53 15.89 -2.14
C GLY A 376 -8.63 16.57 -1.11
N PRO A 377 -7.94 17.66 -1.49
CA PRO A 377 -8.02 18.35 -2.79
C PRO A 377 -7.27 17.62 -3.91
N ASN A 378 -7.66 17.84 -5.15
CA ASN A 378 -6.89 17.47 -6.32
C ASN A 378 -7.39 18.23 -7.57
N TRP A 379 -6.49 18.44 -8.52
CA TRP A 379 -6.82 19.18 -9.74
C TRP A 379 -7.70 18.36 -10.70
N ALA A 380 -7.56 17.02 -10.68
CA ALA A 380 -8.25 16.11 -11.60
C ALA A 380 -9.72 15.88 -11.23
N LYS A 381 -10.13 16.28 -10.02
CA LYS A 381 -11.46 16.01 -9.45
C LYS A 381 -11.76 14.51 -9.35
N ASN A 382 -10.73 13.74 -9.08
CA ASN A 382 -10.79 12.31 -8.84
C ASN A 382 -10.86 12.08 -7.32
N TRP A 383 -12.08 11.98 -6.77
CA TRP A 383 -12.29 11.92 -5.33
C TRP A 383 -12.00 10.53 -4.78
N CYS A 384 -11.24 10.48 -3.69
CA CYS A 384 -10.90 9.24 -2.99
C CYS A 384 -11.17 9.36 -1.49
N VAL A 385 -11.11 8.24 -0.80
CA VAL A 385 -11.16 8.18 0.67
C VAL A 385 -9.79 7.86 1.21
N ALA A 386 -9.35 8.67 2.16
CA ALA A 386 -8.14 8.37 2.94
C ALA A 386 -8.49 7.71 4.28
N PRO A 387 -7.56 6.93 4.87
CA PRO A 387 -7.74 6.40 6.22
C PRO A 387 -7.94 7.48 7.30
N ILE A 388 -7.35 8.66 7.12
CA ILE A 388 -7.60 9.84 7.97
C ILE A 388 -8.18 10.95 7.13
N ILE A 389 -9.31 11.49 7.57
CA ILE A 389 -10.02 12.59 6.92
C ILE A 389 -9.93 13.81 7.82
N VAL A 390 -9.71 14.99 7.24
CA VAL A 390 -9.63 16.25 7.95
C VAL A 390 -10.69 17.24 7.49
N ASP A 391 -11.08 18.11 8.38
CA ASP A 391 -11.84 19.34 8.09
C ASP A 391 -11.00 20.54 8.54
N PRO A 392 -10.23 21.16 7.64
CA PRO A 392 -9.36 22.28 8.00
C PRO A 392 -10.13 23.52 8.51
N GLU A 393 -11.37 23.74 8.05
CA GLU A 393 -12.17 24.89 8.48
C GLU A 393 -12.58 24.79 9.97
N GLN A 394 -12.82 23.57 10.44
CA GLN A 394 -13.19 23.29 11.83
C GLN A 394 -12.00 22.81 12.67
N ASP A 395 -10.84 22.62 12.05
CA ASP A 395 -9.66 21.98 12.66
C ASP A 395 -9.98 20.60 13.27
N GLU A 396 -10.75 19.78 12.55
CA GLU A 396 -11.17 18.45 12.98
C GLU A 396 -10.41 17.33 12.25
N VAL A 397 -10.14 16.23 12.96
CA VAL A 397 -9.48 15.02 12.44
C VAL A 397 -10.34 13.80 12.74
N TYR A 398 -10.64 13.03 11.70
CA TYR A 398 -11.38 11.78 11.81
C TYR A 398 -10.53 10.60 11.33
N MET A 399 -10.24 9.66 12.22
CA MET A 399 -9.61 8.37 11.90
C MET A 399 -10.70 7.38 11.55
N THR A 400 -10.81 7.04 10.27
CA THR A 400 -11.83 6.12 9.78
C THR A 400 -11.55 4.68 10.23
N PRO A 401 -12.52 3.77 10.16
CA PRO A 401 -12.28 2.34 10.35
C PRO A 401 -11.23 1.73 9.41
N LEU A 402 -10.95 2.36 8.25
CA LEU A 402 -9.88 1.93 7.32
C LEU A 402 -8.49 2.09 7.95
N TYR A 403 -8.25 3.19 8.68
CA TYR A 403 -7.01 3.38 9.43
C TYR A 403 -6.74 2.23 10.40
N TYR A 404 -7.76 1.84 11.17
CA TYR A 404 -7.62 0.74 12.13
C TYR A 404 -7.44 -0.61 11.44
N ALA A 405 -8.10 -0.83 10.29
CA ALA A 405 -7.92 -2.05 9.51
C ALA A 405 -6.47 -2.20 9.02
N LEU A 406 -5.89 -1.14 8.42
CA LEU A 406 -4.50 -1.12 7.99
C LEU A 406 -3.52 -1.31 9.15
N ALA A 407 -3.81 -0.71 10.30
CA ALA A 407 -2.95 -0.78 11.46
C ALA A 407 -2.80 -2.21 12.03
N HIS A 408 -3.78 -3.11 11.83
CA HIS A 408 -3.63 -4.53 12.17
C HIS A 408 -2.47 -5.20 11.43
N PHE A 409 -2.18 -4.77 10.21
CA PHE A 409 -1.07 -5.30 9.42
C PHE A 409 0.22 -4.54 9.71
N SER A 410 0.21 -3.22 9.54
CA SER A 410 1.43 -2.40 9.60
C SER A 410 2.09 -2.37 10.97
N ARG A 411 1.29 -2.33 12.05
CA ARG A 411 1.79 -2.28 13.41
C ARG A 411 2.35 -3.61 13.89
N TYR A 412 1.75 -4.73 13.50
CA TYR A 412 2.03 -6.03 14.08
C TYR A 412 2.83 -6.98 13.17
N ILE A 413 2.85 -6.76 11.85
CA ILE A 413 3.73 -7.45 10.91
C ILE A 413 4.83 -6.47 10.50
N ARG A 414 6.04 -6.68 11.00
CA ARG A 414 7.13 -5.71 10.84
C ARG A 414 8.01 -6.05 9.62
N PRO A 415 8.74 -5.05 9.05
CA PRO A 415 9.73 -5.31 8.00
C PRO A 415 10.69 -6.43 8.39
N GLY A 416 10.93 -7.35 7.46
CA GLY A 416 11.72 -8.55 7.71
C GLY A 416 10.95 -9.71 8.33
N ALA A 417 9.65 -9.55 8.65
CA ALA A 417 8.81 -10.67 9.04
C ALA A 417 8.71 -11.69 7.89
N VAL A 418 8.70 -12.96 8.24
CA VAL A 418 8.49 -14.05 7.27
C VAL A 418 7.06 -14.51 7.36
N ARG A 419 6.31 -14.47 6.24
CA ARG A 419 4.99 -15.09 6.20
C ARG A 419 5.12 -16.59 6.44
N ILE A 420 4.29 -17.13 7.34
CA ILE A 420 4.32 -18.54 7.72
C ILE A 420 2.99 -19.24 7.41
N GLY A 421 3.03 -20.58 7.38
CA GLY A 421 1.88 -21.41 7.11
C GLY A 421 0.86 -21.45 8.24
N PHE A 422 -0.36 -21.76 7.88
CA PHE A 422 -1.45 -22.07 8.80
C PHE A 422 -2.44 -23.04 8.15
N GLU A 423 -3.26 -23.70 8.98
CA GLU A 423 -4.45 -24.45 8.59
C GLU A 423 -5.65 -23.90 9.35
N SER A 424 -6.81 -23.80 8.71
CA SER A 424 -8.05 -23.30 9.33
C SER A 424 -9.24 -24.14 8.90
N THR A 425 -10.10 -24.50 9.86
CA THR A 425 -11.39 -25.18 9.59
C THR A 425 -12.54 -24.18 9.37
N GLY A 426 -12.27 -22.87 9.46
CA GLY A 426 -13.28 -21.82 9.41
C GLY A 426 -13.71 -21.47 7.98
N GLU A 427 -14.86 -21.95 7.57
CA GLU A 427 -15.54 -21.37 6.41
C GLU A 427 -15.85 -19.88 6.69
N ASN A 428 -15.57 -18.99 5.72
CA ASN A 428 -15.81 -17.55 5.82
C ASN A 428 -14.96 -16.79 6.86
N LEU A 429 -13.86 -17.37 7.37
CA LEU A 429 -12.81 -16.62 8.04
C LEU A 429 -11.61 -16.47 7.09
N MET A 430 -11.00 -15.30 7.08
CA MET A 430 -9.72 -15.12 6.41
C MET A 430 -8.62 -15.00 7.45
N VAL A 431 -7.50 -15.67 7.20
CA VAL A 431 -6.36 -15.74 8.12
C VAL A 431 -5.08 -15.48 7.36
N THR A 432 -4.13 -14.80 8.00
CA THR A 432 -2.73 -14.79 7.60
C THR A 432 -1.84 -14.79 8.83
N ALA A 433 -0.61 -15.27 8.70
CA ALA A 433 0.33 -15.33 9.82
C ALA A 433 1.74 -14.99 9.37
N ALA A 434 2.47 -14.25 10.21
CA ALA A 434 3.86 -13.90 9.96
C ALA A 434 4.69 -13.98 11.26
N ARG A 435 5.92 -14.46 11.14
CA ARG A 435 6.91 -14.44 12.22
C ARG A 435 7.80 -13.21 12.06
N ASN A 436 7.76 -12.32 13.04
CA ASN A 436 8.56 -11.12 13.12
C ASN A 436 10.06 -11.40 13.37
N PRO A 437 10.95 -10.45 13.08
CA PRO A 437 12.38 -10.59 13.36
C PRO A 437 12.73 -10.80 14.83
N ASP A 438 11.89 -10.33 15.76
CA ASP A 438 12.03 -10.54 17.20
C ASP A 438 11.55 -11.93 17.66
N GLY A 439 11.07 -12.77 16.74
CA GLY A 439 10.54 -14.09 17.00
C GLY A 439 9.08 -14.13 17.43
N SER A 440 8.42 -13.00 17.63
CA SER A 440 6.97 -12.95 17.84
C SER A 440 6.22 -13.38 16.58
N ILE A 441 5.01 -13.93 16.74
CA ILE A 441 4.15 -14.32 15.61
C ILE A 441 2.88 -13.49 15.67
N ALA A 442 2.60 -12.77 14.59
CA ALA A 442 1.34 -12.07 14.37
C ALA A 442 0.41 -12.95 13.53
N VAL A 443 -0.75 -13.31 14.08
CA VAL A 443 -1.83 -13.98 13.35
C VAL A 443 -2.97 -13.00 13.20
N ILE A 444 -3.36 -12.69 11.96
CA ILE A 444 -4.46 -11.79 11.67
C ILE A 444 -5.65 -12.61 11.18
N VAL A 445 -6.79 -12.41 11.83
CA VAL A 445 -8.05 -13.09 11.52
C VAL A 445 -9.10 -12.04 11.18
N PHE A 446 -9.79 -12.22 10.06
CA PHE A 446 -10.92 -11.39 9.65
C PHE A 446 -12.20 -12.23 9.63
N ASN A 447 -13.21 -11.78 10.36
CA ASN A 447 -14.57 -12.33 10.37
C ASN A 447 -15.53 -11.35 9.68
N PRO A 448 -15.89 -11.57 8.41
CA PRO A 448 -16.87 -10.73 7.71
C PRO A 448 -18.32 -11.01 8.13
N GLY A 449 -18.59 -12.13 8.85
CA GLY A 449 -19.94 -12.53 9.24
C GLY A 449 -20.48 -11.72 10.42
N GLU A 450 -21.77 -11.80 10.63
CA GLU A 450 -22.47 -11.14 11.76
C GLU A 450 -22.25 -11.85 13.11
N GLU A 451 -22.00 -13.16 13.07
CA GLU A 451 -21.94 -13.97 14.26
C GLU A 451 -20.54 -13.98 14.91
N VAL A 452 -20.54 -14.00 16.22
CA VAL A 452 -19.33 -14.28 17.02
C VAL A 452 -18.84 -15.71 16.73
N LYS A 453 -17.54 -15.86 16.49
CA LYS A 453 -16.91 -17.18 16.30
C LYS A 453 -15.89 -17.45 17.38
N GLY A 454 -15.98 -18.62 18.00
CA GLY A 454 -14.93 -19.14 18.88
C GLY A 454 -13.73 -19.59 18.08
N ILE A 455 -12.53 -19.29 18.56
CA ILE A 455 -11.27 -19.68 17.94
C ILE A 455 -10.51 -20.60 18.88
N HIS A 456 -10.09 -21.75 18.37
CA HIS A 456 -9.13 -22.64 18.99
C HIS A 456 -7.81 -22.55 18.22
N LEU A 457 -6.87 -21.74 18.71
CA LEU A 457 -5.59 -21.50 18.04
C LEU A 457 -4.52 -22.36 18.67
N THR A 458 -3.78 -23.10 17.83
CA THR A 458 -2.68 -23.98 18.23
C THR A 458 -1.37 -23.56 17.57
N LEU A 459 -0.29 -23.66 18.34
CA LEU A 459 1.09 -23.52 17.88
C LEU A 459 1.93 -24.58 18.58
N ASP A 460 2.51 -25.52 17.85
CA ASP A 460 3.18 -26.70 18.38
C ASP A 460 2.21 -27.50 19.27
N LYS A 461 2.57 -27.64 20.56
CA LYS A 461 1.77 -28.33 21.57
C LYS A 461 1.01 -27.39 22.51
N LYS A 462 1.09 -26.08 22.26
CA LYS A 462 0.43 -25.05 23.06
C LYS A 462 -0.85 -24.59 22.36
N LEU A 463 -1.80 -24.11 23.13
CA LEU A 463 -3.09 -23.65 22.62
C LEU A 463 -3.60 -22.41 23.37
N VAL A 464 -4.52 -21.68 22.73
CA VAL A 464 -5.36 -20.63 23.34
C VAL A 464 -6.75 -20.67 22.74
N ASP A 465 -7.76 -20.53 23.61
CA ASP A 465 -9.17 -20.36 23.23
C ASP A 465 -9.58 -18.90 23.44
N PHE A 466 -10.23 -18.31 22.44
CA PHE A 466 -10.78 -16.97 22.47
C PHE A 466 -11.97 -16.86 21.51
N ALA A 467 -12.50 -15.66 21.30
CA ALA A 467 -13.54 -15.44 20.29
C ALA A 467 -13.26 -14.15 19.51
N ILE A 468 -13.71 -14.14 18.26
CA ILE A 468 -13.73 -12.97 17.39
C ILE A 468 -15.18 -12.51 17.20
N SER A 469 -15.40 -11.21 17.35
CA SER A 469 -16.71 -10.59 17.13
C SER A 469 -17.18 -10.74 15.68
N GLY A 470 -18.47 -10.58 15.43
CA GLY A 470 -18.97 -10.40 14.07
C GLY A 470 -18.48 -9.07 13.47
N LYS A 471 -18.22 -9.04 12.18
CA LYS A 471 -17.65 -7.90 11.45
C LYS A 471 -16.43 -7.34 12.19
N ALA A 472 -15.37 -8.15 12.30
CA ALA A 472 -14.20 -7.80 13.08
C ALA A 472 -12.89 -8.27 12.45
N ILE A 473 -11.83 -7.52 12.70
CA ILE A 473 -10.44 -7.90 12.45
C ILE A 473 -9.77 -8.08 13.81
N GLN A 474 -9.11 -9.21 14.00
CA GLN A 474 -8.28 -9.43 15.20
C GLN A 474 -6.82 -9.71 14.82
N THR A 475 -5.92 -9.14 15.60
CA THR A 475 -4.51 -9.55 15.65
C THR A 475 -4.26 -10.32 16.93
N ILE A 476 -3.75 -11.53 16.81
CA ILE A 476 -3.28 -12.36 17.90
C ILE A 476 -1.75 -12.31 17.86
N LEU A 477 -1.15 -11.61 18.81
CA LEU A 477 0.30 -11.51 18.93
C LEU A 477 0.79 -12.56 19.93
N ILE A 478 1.50 -13.57 19.42
CA ILE A 478 2.14 -14.63 20.21
C ILE A 478 3.56 -14.18 20.51
N LYS A 479 3.91 -14.06 21.79
CA LYS A 479 5.26 -13.63 22.21
C LYS A 479 6.31 -14.69 21.86
N ALA A 480 7.51 -14.25 21.55
CA ALA A 480 8.67 -15.13 21.40
C ALA A 480 8.88 -15.90 22.72
N THR A 481 9.12 -17.22 22.65
CA THR A 481 9.35 -18.08 23.81
C THR A 481 10.83 -18.19 24.14
#